data_db340dfea08b4368f1012c790b8de396
#
_entry.id   db340dfea08b4368f1012c790b8de396
#
_cell.length_a   1.000
_cell.length_b   1.000
_cell.length_c   1.000
_cell.angle_alpha   90.00
_cell.angle_beta   90.00
_cell.angle_gamma   90.00
#
_symmetry.space_group_name_H-M   'P 1'
#
loop_
_entity.id
_entity.type
_entity.pdbx_description
1 polymer ?
#
loop_
_entity_poly.entity_id
_entity_poly.type
_entity_poly.pdbx_seq_one_letter_code
_entity_poly.pdbx_strand_id
1 'polypeptide(L)'
;LDLGFGAYIDNDDELVFYPLQKQKMVIITPNEHELNQYDDVAIQELMNYPIIGYDKDSGPGRYSKRLYRRLDMKPNIIVTCPDEHSIMALVKEGFGIALVPEVDSLDETSIHIHSIKDMDLFYRYYMFWMRDRYQLPAVQRFIEFIKKESED
;
A
#
# COMPACT_ATOMS: atom_id res chain seq x y z
N LEU A 1 -8.21 10.28 -20.09
CA LEU A 1 -8.32 9.05 -19.31
C LEU A 1 -9.76 8.85 -18.85
N ASP A 2 -10.43 7.81 -19.33
CA ASP A 2 -11.84 7.55 -19.00
C ASP A 2 -12.02 6.78 -17.70
N LEU A 3 -10.99 6.07 -17.26
CA LEU A 3 -11.05 5.18 -16.11
C LEU A 3 -9.68 5.11 -15.45
N GLY A 4 -9.64 5.14 -14.13
CA GLY A 4 -8.39 5.05 -13.38
C GLY A 4 -8.49 4.07 -12.23
N PHE A 5 -7.32 3.66 -11.73
CA PHE A 5 -7.19 2.80 -10.56
C PHE A 5 -6.19 3.44 -9.61
N GLY A 6 -6.49 3.43 -8.32
CA GLY A 6 -5.59 4.01 -7.34
C GLY A 6 -6.25 4.22 -6.00
N ALA A 7 -5.62 5.04 -5.17
CA ALA A 7 -6.13 5.38 -3.84
C ALA A 7 -7.25 6.41 -3.93
N TYR A 8 -8.08 6.42 -2.88
CA TYR A 8 -9.13 7.43 -2.74
C TYR A 8 -8.51 8.80 -2.55
N ILE A 9 -9.05 9.80 -3.25
CA ILE A 9 -8.66 11.20 -3.16
C ILE A 9 -9.81 11.96 -2.51
N ASP A 10 -9.58 12.52 -1.34
CA ASP A 10 -10.59 13.31 -0.63
C ASP A 10 -10.90 14.61 -1.37
N ASN A 11 -12.13 15.06 -1.26
CA ASN A 11 -12.60 16.35 -1.77
C ASN A 11 -12.59 16.51 -3.30
N ASP A 12 -12.62 15.41 -4.04
CA ASP A 12 -12.77 15.47 -5.48
C ASP A 12 -14.20 15.04 -5.86
N ASP A 13 -15.09 16.02 -5.91
CA ASP A 13 -16.51 15.80 -6.25
C ASP A 13 -16.74 15.45 -7.71
N GLU A 14 -15.75 15.64 -8.57
CA GLU A 14 -15.85 15.33 -9.99
C GLU A 14 -15.63 13.86 -10.30
N LEU A 15 -15.09 13.09 -9.35
CA LEU A 15 -14.78 11.68 -9.52
C LEU A 15 -15.78 10.79 -8.77
N VAL A 16 -16.11 9.68 -9.39
CA VAL A 16 -16.84 8.58 -8.75
C VAL A 16 -15.80 7.52 -8.39
N PHE A 17 -15.77 7.10 -7.14
CA PHE A 17 -14.87 6.05 -6.65
C PHE A 17 -15.66 4.79 -6.33
N TYR A 18 -15.17 3.66 -6.82
CA TYR A 18 -15.72 2.35 -6.49
C TYR A 18 -14.66 1.52 -5.77
N PRO A 19 -14.92 1.04 -4.52
CA PRO A 19 -13.93 0.30 -3.77
C PRO A 19 -13.68 -1.09 -4.36
N LEU A 20 -12.42 -1.43 -4.50
CA LEU A 20 -11.97 -2.74 -4.93
C LEU A 20 -11.49 -3.55 -3.72
N GLN A 21 -10.91 -4.71 -3.96
CA GLN A 21 -10.39 -5.56 -2.91
C GLN A 21 -9.27 -4.85 -2.13
N LYS A 22 -9.30 -4.96 -0.81
CA LYS A 22 -8.28 -4.40 0.06
C LYS A 22 -7.13 -5.36 0.23
N GLN A 23 -5.92 -4.82 0.41
CA GLN A 23 -4.71 -5.58 0.68
C GLN A 23 -4.30 -5.36 2.14
N LYS A 24 -3.94 -6.45 2.82
CA LYS A 24 -3.42 -6.35 4.18
C LYS A 24 -2.04 -5.69 4.16
N MET A 25 -1.80 -4.79 5.10
CA MET A 25 -0.47 -4.20 5.24
C MET A 25 0.44 -5.12 6.05
N VAL A 26 1.68 -5.23 5.63
CA VAL A 26 2.70 -6.06 6.27
C VAL A 26 4.00 -5.29 6.42
N ILE A 27 4.87 -5.77 7.31
CA ILE A 27 6.22 -5.24 7.47
C ILE A 27 7.19 -6.23 6.82
N ILE A 28 8.04 -5.73 5.93
CA ILE A 28 9.06 -6.56 5.28
C ILE A 28 10.45 -6.18 5.80
N THR A 29 11.27 -7.19 5.99
CA THR A 29 12.63 -7.07 6.52
C THR A 29 13.60 -7.89 5.67
N PRO A 30 14.91 -7.58 5.72
CA PRO A 30 15.92 -8.44 5.10
C PRO A 30 15.90 -9.84 5.72
N ASN A 31 16.43 -10.82 5.00
CA ASN A 31 16.50 -12.21 5.51
C ASN A 31 17.29 -12.33 6.81
N GLU A 32 18.29 -11.47 7.01
CA GLU A 32 19.07 -11.46 8.24
C GLU A 32 18.77 -10.17 9.01
N HIS A 33 17.73 -10.21 9.83
CA HIS A 33 17.30 -9.06 10.62
C HIS A 33 16.85 -9.52 12.00
N GLU A 34 17.12 -8.72 13.03
CA GLU A 34 16.76 -9.09 14.40
C GLU A 34 15.26 -9.25 14.63
N LEU A 35 14.43 -8.57 13.87
CA LEU A 35 12.96 -8.71 13.97
C LEU A 35 12.47 -10.07 13.46
N ASN A 36 13.30 -10.81 12.73
CA ASN A 36 12.89 -12.11 12.15
C ASN A 36 12.72 -13.20 13.20
N GLN A 37 13.14 -12.97 14.44
CA GLN A 37 12.85 -13.87 15.55
C GLN A 37 11.36 -13.84 15.97
N TYR A 38 10.60 -12.85 15.47
CA TYR A 38 9.18 -12.68 15.78
C TYR A 38 8.34 -12.92 14.53
N ASP A 39 7.19 -13.59 14.68
CA ASP A 39 6.24 -13.74 13.58
C ASP A 39 5.50 -12.43 13.34
N ASP A 40 4.98 -11.83 14.43
CA ASP A 40 4.30 -10.55 14.40
C ASP A 40 5.24 -9.46 14.88
N VAL A 41 5.14 -8.28 14.28
CA VAL A 41 5.95 -7.12 14.64
C VAL A 41 5.03 -5.96 14.97
N ALA A 42 5.24 -5.32 16.11
CA ALA A 42 4.47 -4.13 16.49
C ALA A 42 4.79 -3.00 15.53
N ILE A 43 3.78 -2.21 15.15
CA ILE A 43 3.98 -1.11 14.19
C ILE A 43 4.98 -0.07 14.73
N GLN A 44 5.04 0.10 16.05
CA GLN A 44 5.97 1.03 16.69
C GLN A 44 7.43 0.67 16.45
N GLU A 45 7.73 -0.59 16.11
CA GLU A 45 9.09 -1.00 15.78
C GLU A 45 9.64 -0.28 14.55
N LEU A 46 8.76 0.26 13.71
CA LEU A 46 9.17 1.06 12.55
C LEU A 46 9.95 2.31 12.97
N MET A 47 9.80 2.77 14.20
CA MET A 47 10.55 3.93 14.70
C MET A 47 11.98 3.61 15.12
N ASN A 48 12.33 2.33 15.22
CA ASN A 48 13.63 1.87 15.72
C ASN A 48 14.63 1.51 14.62
N TYR A 49 14.21 1.57 13.36
CA TYR A 49 15.02 1.15 12.21
C TYR A 49 14.91 2.14 11.06
N PRO A 50 15.90 2.18 10.17
CA PRO A 50 15.77 2.95 8.93
C PRO A 50 14.60 2.42 8.10
N ILE A 51 13.77 3.30 7.59
CA ILE A 51 12.57 2.95 6.84
C ILE A 51 12.74 3.34 5.37
N ILE A 52 12.36 2.42 4.50
CA ILE A 52 12.21 2.68 3.07
C ILE A 52 10.72 2.89 2.85
N GLY A 53 10.36 4.08 2.40
CA GLY A 53 8.97 4.47 2.25
C GLY A 53 8.54 4.61 0.80
N TYR A 54 7.27 4.86 0.61
CA TYR A 54 6.71 5.23 -0.69
C TYR A 54 6.86 6.72 -0.93
N ASP A 55 6.94 7.11 -2.19
CA ASP A 55 6.90 8.51 -2.57
C ASP A 55 5.66 9.18 -1.98
N LYS A 56 5.83 10.38 -1.46
CA LYS A 56 4.77 11.07 -0.69
C LYS A 56 3.50 11.32 -1.50
N ASP A 57 3.61 11.42 -2.82
CA ASP A 57 2.49 11.70 -3.72
C ASP A 57 1.81 10.43 -4.23
N SER A 58 2.33 9.25 -3.90
CA SER A 58 1.69 7.97 -4.23
C SER A 58 0.56 7.67 -3.25
N GLY A 59 -0.35 6.78 -3.65
CA GLY A 59 -1.43 6.33 -2.78
C GLY A 59 -0.93 5.72 -1.47
N PRO A 60 -0.03 4.72 -1.54
CA PRO A 60 0.54 4.14 -0.32
C PRO A 60 1.36 5.13 0.50
N GLY A 61 2.01 6.11 -0.13
CA GLY A 61 2.75 7.16 0.57
C GLY A 61 1.82 8.06 1.37
N ARG A 62 0.70 8.49 0.79
CA ARG A 62 -0.32 9.26 1.50
C ARG A 62 -0.95 8.45 2.62
N TYR A 63 -1.22 7.17 2.38
CA TYR A 63 -1.75 6.26 3.39
C TYR A 63 -0.81 6.16 4.59
N SER A 64 0.47 5.92 4.35
CA SER A 64 1.47 5.78 5.42
C SER A 64 1.61 7.05 6.23
N LYS A 65 1.66 8.20 5.56
CA LYS A 65 1.75 9.49 6.22
C LYS A 65 0.56 9.75 7.14
N ARG A 66 -0.64 9.43 6.66
CA ARG A 66 -1.88 9.58 7.44
C ARG A 66 -1.88 8.64 8.64
N LEU A 67 -1.44 7.39 8.43
CA LEU A 67 -1.35 6.39 9.48
C LEU A 67 -0.38 6.82 10.59
N TYR A 68 0.82 7.25 10.21
CA TYR A 68 1.84 7.66 11.18
C TYR A 68 1.36 8.87 11.99
N ARG A 69 0.67 9.80 11.34
CA ARG A 69 0.10 10.96 12.02
C ARG A 69 -0.97 10.54 13.03
N ARG A 70 -1.86 9.60 12.63
CA ARG A 70 -2.92 9.10 13.50
C ARG A 70 -2.38 8.37 14.72
N LEU A 71 -1.28 7.63 14.55
CA LEU A 71 -0.64 6.88 15.62
C LEU A 71 0.43 7.67 16.37
N ASP A 72 0.60 8.94 16.05
CA ASP A 72 1.62 9.82 16.62
C ASP A 72 3.04 9.22 16.49
N MET A 73 3.35 8.72 15.31
CA MET A 73 4.64 8.10 14.99
C MET A 73 5.46 8.98 14.07
N LYS A 74 6.79 8.95 14.26
CA LYS A 74 7.75 9.67 13.41
C LYS A 74 8.85 8.72 12.96
N PRO A 75 8.59 7.83 12.01
CA PRO A 75 9.60 6.92 11.50
C PRO A 75 10.74 7.67 10.79
N ASN A 76 11.93 7.09 10.85
CA ASN A 76 13.09 7.63 10.14
C ASN A 76 13.10 7.11 8.69
N ILE A 77 12.44 7.82 7.79
CA ILE A 77 12.35 7.46 6.39
C ILE A 77 13.60 7.97 5.68
N ILE A 78 14.48 7.05 5.30
CA ILE A 78 15.78 7.39 4.71
C ILE A 78 15.73 7.52 3.19
N VAL A 79 14.76 6.89 2.54
CA VAL A 79 14.60 6.95 1.09
C VAL A 79 13.15 6.61 0.75
N THR A 80 12.65 7.18 -0.36
CA THR A 80 11.31 6.86 -0.86
C THR A 80 11.40 6.29 -2.27
N CYS A 81 10.44 5.43 -2.61
CA CYS A 81 10.39 4.72 -3.87
C CYS A 81 8.98 4.79 -4.46
N PRO A 82 8.85 4.66 -5.78
CA PRO A 82 7.53 4.76 -6.42
C PRO A 82 6.64 3.52 -6.24
N ASP A 83 7.23 2.35 -5.95
CA ASP A 83 6.47 1.10 -5.93
C ASP A 83 7.09 0.05 -5.00
N GLU A 84 6.35 -1.04 -4.74
CA GLU A 84 6.77 -2.15 -3.88
C GLU A 84 8.02 -2.85 -4.38
N HIS A 85 8.15 -2.96 -5.70
CA HIS A 85 9.28 -3.65 -6.31
C HIS A 85 10.60 -2.95 -5.96
N SER A 86 10.63 -1.63 -6.08
CA SER A 86 11.81 -0.82 -5.74
C SER A 86 12.11 -0.87 -4.24
N ILE A 87 11.06 -0.80 -3.42
CA ILE A 87 11.20 -0.91 -1.96
C ILE A 87 11.80 -2.28 -1.59
N MET A 88 11.25 -3.34 -2.15
CA MET A 88 11.71 -4.71 -1.88
C MET A 88 13.18 -4.90 -2.23
N ALA A 89 13.63 -4.30 -3.35
CA ALA A 89 15.02 -4.39 -3.77
C ALA A 89 15.97 -3.78 -2.73
N LEU A 90 15.59 -2.64 -2.15
CA LEU A 90 16.39 -1.97 -1.14
C LEU A 90 16.34 -2.71 0.21
N VAL A 91 15.18 -3.24 0.59
CA VAL A 91 15.04 -4.06 1.79
C VAL A 91 15.90 -5.31 1.68
N LYS A 92 15.86 -5.97 0.54
CA LYS A 92 16.68 -7.17 0.28
C LYS A 92 18.17 -6.90 0.51
N GLU A 93 18.66 -5.72 0.10
CA GLU A 93 20.05 -5.34 0.27
C GLU A 93 20.40 -4.86 1.69
N GLY A 94 19.42 -4.81 2.59
CA GLY A 94 19.66 -4.48 3.99
C GLY A 94 19.69 -3.00 4.31
N PHE A 95 19.19 -2.13 3.44
CA PHE A 95 19.19 -0.69 3.68
C PHE A 95 18.17 -0.25 4.71
N GLY A 96 17.13 -1.04 4.95
CA GLY A 96 16.10 -0.74 5.92
C GLY A 96 14.97 -1.73 5.86
N ILE A 97 13.89 -1.41 6.58
CA ILE A 97 12.65 -2.20 6.58
C ILE A 97 11.52 -1.35 6.00
N ALA A 98 10.37 -1.95 5.72
CA ALA A 98 9.29 -1.21 5.07
C ALA A 98 7.91 -1.71 5.48
N LEU A 99 6.93 -0.82 5.42
CA LEU A 99 5.50 -1.11 5.55
C LEU A 99 4.90 -1.07 4.14
N VAL A 100 4.38 -2.20 3.67
CA VAL A 100 3.86 -2.33 2.31
C VAL A 100 2.59 -3.16 2.29
N PRO A 101 1.73 -3.00 1.26
CA PRO A 101 0.64 -3.95 1.03
C PRO A 101 1.18 -5.33 0.69
N GLU A 102 0.52 -6.37 1.22
CA GLU A 102 0.87 -7.76 0.89
C GLU A 102 0.35 -8.09 -0.50
N VAL A 103 1.23 -7.96 -1.49
CA VAL A 103 0.93 -8.24 -2.89
C VAL A 103 1.65 -9.51 -3.33
N ASP A 104 1.12 -10.19 -4.37
CA ASP A 104 1.67 -11.46 -4.84
C ASP A 104 3.11 -11.35 -5.34
N SER A 105 3.54 -10.16 -5.72
CA SER A 105 4.89 -9.92 -6.21
C SER A 105 5.97 -9.89 -5.11
N LEU A 106 5.59 -9.93 -3.82
CA LEU A 106 6.57 -9.99 -2.74
C LEU A 106 7.27 -11.35 -2.75
N ASP A 107 8.59 -11.32 -2.83
CA ASP A 107 9.41 -12.54 -2.93
C ASP A 107 9.88 -12.98 -1.55
N GLU A 108 9.18 -13.96 -0.99
CA GLU A 108 9.49 -14.52 0.35
C GLU A 108 10.85 -15.21 0.43
N THR A 109 11.49 -15.49 -0.71
CA THR A 109 12.83 -16.08 -0.71
C THR A 109 13.92 -15.03 -0.46
N SER A 110 13.62 -13.76 -0.75
CA SER A 110 14.58 -12.65 -0.65
C SER A 110 14.36 -11.77 0.56
N ILE A 111 13.17 -11.80 1.14
CA ILE A 111 12.78 -10.98 2.29
C ILE A 111 11.94 -11.78 3.26
N HIS A 112 11.79 -11.25 4.46
CA HIS A 112 10.89 -11.80 5.47
C HIS A 112 9.63 -10.93 5.56
N ILE A 113 8.47 -11.56 5.63
CA ILE A 113 7.18 -10.86 5.70
C ILE A 113 6.58 -11.08 7.08
N HIS A 114 6.26 -9.98 7.76
CA HIS A 114 5.69 -10.00 9.11
C HIS A 114 4.29 -9.42 9.13
N SER A 115 3.39 -10.08 9.82
CA SER A 115 2.11 -9.48 10.20
C SER A 115 2.33 -8.41 11.26
N ILE A 116 1.43 -7.44 11.31
CA ILE A 116 1.49 -6.36 12.32
C ILE A 116 0.78 -6.84 13.57
N LYS A 117 1.50 -6.75 14.70
CA LYS A 117 1.01 -7.23 15.99
C LYS A 117 -0.14 -6.35 16.50
N ASP A 118 -1.19 -7.01 16.98
CA ASP A 118 -2.34 -6.40 17.68
C ASP A 118 -3.16 -5.41 16.85
N MET A 119 -2.97 -5.38 15.52
CA MET A 119 -3.83 -4.56 14.66
C MET A 119 -3.83 -5.10 13.23
N ASP A 120 -4.95 -4.93 12.56
CA ASP A 120 -5.08 -5.24 11.15
C ASP A 120 -5.19 -3.92 10.37
N LEU A 121 -4.22 -3.67 9.52
CA LEU A 121 -4.20 -2.52 8.65
C LEU A 121 -4.40 -2.98 7.21
N PHE A 122 -5.24 -2.26 6.48
CA PHE A 122 -5.55 -2.60 5.10
C PHE A 122 -5.38 -1.37 4.22
N TYR A 123 -4.84 -1.60 3.02
CA TYR A 123 -4.79 -0.61 1.96
C TYR A 123 -5.84 -0.99 0.92
N ARG A 124 -6.72 -0.05 0.58
CA ARG A 124 -7.80 -0.29 -0.38
C ARG A 124 -7.52 0.45 -1.67
N TYR A 125 -7.63 -0.27 -2.78
CA TYR A 125 -7.60 0.31 -4.11
C TYR A 125 -9.02 0.67 -4.52
N TYR A 126 -9.11 1.65 -5.41
CA TYR A 126 -10.38 2.13 -5.95
C TYR A 126 -10.29 2.19 -7.46
N MET A 127 -11.40 1.89 -8.12
CA MET A 127 -11.62 2.22 -9.51
C MET A 127 -12.33 3.58 -9.51
N PHE A 128 -11.96 4.48 -10.39
CA PHE A 128 -12.57 5.79 -10.42
C PHE A 128 -12.75 6.30 -11.85
N TRP A 129 -13.76 7.17 -12.05
CA TRP A 129 -14.07 7.80 -13.32
C TRP A 129 -14.71 9.16 -13.07
N MET A 130 -14.75 10.01 -14.14
CA MET A 130 -15.37 11.33 -14.06
C MET A 130 -16.88 11.20 -13.98
N ARG A 131 -17.50 11.84 -13.00
CA ARG A 131 -18.92 11.72 -12.70
C ARG A 131 -19.84 12.12 -13.88
N ASP A 132 -19.57 13.27 -14.46
CA ASP A 132 -20.46 13.87 -15.46
C ASP A 132 -19.93 13.73 -16.90
N ARG A 133 -18.98 12.85 -17.11
CA ARG A 133 -18.39 12.65 -18.41
C ARG A 133 -19.03 11.46 -19.12
N TYR A 134 -19.38 11.67 -20.39
CA TYR A 134 -19.88 10.58 -21.22
C TYR A 134 -18.82 9.48 -21.33
N GLN A 135 -19.24 8.25 -21.18
CA GLN A 135 -18.38 7.08 -21.29
C GLN A 135 -18.80 6.24 -22.51
N LEU A 136 -17.81 5.75 -23.24
CA LEU A 136 -18.04 4.81 -24.32
C LEU A 136 -18.68 3.52 -23.76
N PRO A 137 -19.58 2.87 -24.55
CA PRO A 137 -20.20 1.62 -24.10
C PRO A 137 -19.21 0.54 -23.64
N ALA A 138 -18.04 0.47 -24.28
CA ALA A 138 -17.00 -0.49 -23.87
C ALA A 138 -16.48 -0.19 -22.46
N VAL A 139 -16.30 1.07 -22.10
CA VAL A 139 -15.86 1.49 -20.78
C VAL A 139 -16.95 1.17 -19.73
N GLN A 140 -18.21 1.45 -20.06
CA GLN A 140 -19.33 1.12 -19.18
C GLN A 140 -19.41 -0.38 -18.91
N ARG A 141 -19.23 -1.21 -19.94
CA ARG A 141 -19.22 -2.67 -19.77
C ARG A 141 -18.06 -3.15 -18.91
N PHE A 142 -16.90 -2.50 -19.03
CA PHE A 142 -15.73 -2.82 -18.21
C PHE A 142 -15.99 -2.49 -16.74
N ILE A 143 -16.58 -1.34 -16.45
CA ILE A 143 -16.95 -0.94 -15.08
C ILE A 143 -17.90 -1.97 -14.46
N GLU A 144 -18.95 -2.36 -15.21
CA GLU A 144 -19.91 -3.37 -14.73
C GLU A 144 -19.24 -4.72 -14.46
N PHE A 145 -18.31 -5.13 -15.32
CA PHE A 145 -17.55 -6.35 -15.13
C PHE A 145 -16.73 -6.31 -13.84
N ILE A 146 -16.00 -5.21 -13.60
CA ILE A 146 -15.17 -5.06 -12.42
C ILE A 146 -16.02 -5.04 -11.15
N LYS A 147 -17.17 -4.34 -11.17
CA LYS A 147 -18.10 -4.32 -10.03
C LYS A 147 -18.58 -5.73 -9.67
N LYS A 148 -18.93 -6.51 -10.68
CA LYS A 148 -19.40 -7.88 -10.49
C LYS A 148 -18.32 -8.78 -9.90
N GLU A 149 -17.08 -8.69 -10.41
CA GLU A 149 -15.96 -9.47 -9.92
C GLU A 149 -15.58 -9.11 -8.48
N SER A 150 -15.69 -7.84 -8.10
CA SER A 150 -15.31 -7.40 -6.76
C SER A 150 -16.37 -7.71 -5.69
N GLU A 151 -17.61 -8.06 -6.08
CA GLU A 151 -18.66 -8.48 -5.16
C GLU A 151 -18.49 -9.93 -4.71
N ASP A 152 -17.72 -10.70 -5.45
CA ASP A 152 -17.41 -12.08 -5.13
C ASP A 152 -16.18 -12.10 -4.19
#